data_da6f71f3b07eff854745e83ab0facf16
#
_entry.id   da6f71f3b07eff854745e83ab0facf16
#
_cell.length_a   1.000
_cell.length_b   1.000
_cell.length_c   1.000
_cell.angle_alpha   90.00
_cell.angle_beta   90.00
_cell.angle_gamma   90.00
#
_symmetry.space_group_name_H-M   'P 1'
#
loop_
_entity.id
_entity.type
_entity.pdbx_description
1 polymer ?
#
loop_
_entity_poly.entity_id
_entity_poly.type
_entity_poly.pdbx_seq_one_letter_code
_entity_poly.pdbx_strand_id
1 'polypeptide(L)'
;MYKRQALAGPKSRDVLSKLFPDLDVSNEALPFMAYTEGNLFGINAKIFRISFSGELAYEINVASDHGLFMWEKMIEVGKEFNIQPYGTEALSTLRIEMGHVAGPELDGRTIPSDVSLEGLVSKKKDFIGKRSLQKEAFNMNDRQKIVGLVPLDKKSSIPEGSHLVIDKNSKLPNPKLGHVSSSCWSVENNNPFSLAIVKDGKNMIGKKLFAVSPLKNTAIEVEVISSHYVDHEGKRVRS
;
A
#
# COMPACT_ATOMS: atom_id res chain seq x y z
N MET A 1 -15.91 17.57 12.97
CA MET A 1 -15.04 16.38 12.71
C MET A 1 -15.72 15.52 11.67
N TYR A 2 -14.96 14.89 10.75
CA TYR A 2 -15.51 13.98 9.74
C TYR A 2 -15.29 12.52 10.14
N LYS A 3 -16.24 11.65 9.74
CA LYS A 3 -16.11 10.21 9.76
C LYS A 3 -15.87 9.74 8.33
N ARG A 4 -14.86 8.88 8.14
CA ARG A 4 -14.46 8.34 6.86
C ARG A 4 -14.71 6.84 6.80
N GLN A 5 -15.28 6.38 5.69
CA GLN A 5 -15.47 4.97 5.39
C GLN A 5 -14.89 4.64 4.01
N ALA A 6 -14.08 3.59 3.93
CA ALA A 6 -13.64 3.05 2.65
C ALA A 6 -14.68 2.05 2.12
N LEU A 7 -14.97 2.17 0.82
CA LEU A 7 -15.74 1.23 0.02
C LEU A 7 -14.81 0.73 -1.09
N ALA A 8 -14.44 -0.54 -1.10
CA ALA A 8 -13.43 -1.08 -2.00
C ALA A 8 -13.87 -2.40 -2.65
N GLY A 9 -13.33 -2.69 -3.82
CA GLY A 9 -13.59 -3.90 -4.59
C GLY A 9 -14.20 -3.62 -5.96
N PRO A 10 -14.28 -4.62 -6.84
CA PRO A 10 -14.67 -4.44 -8.24
C PRO A 10 -16.11 -3.92 -8.42
N LYS A 11 -16.99 -4.16 -7.44
CA LYS A 11 -18.39 -3.68 -7.44
C LYS A 11 -18.61 -2.40 -6.60
N SER A 12 -17.55 -1.77 -6.14
CA SER A 12 -17.66 -0.57 -5.30
C SER A 12 -18.33 0.60 -6.00
N ARG A 13 -18.16 0.72 -7.32
CA ARG A 13 -18.85 1.74 -8.14
C ARG A 13 -20.35 1.51 -8.18
N ASP A 14 -20.78 0.28 -8.33
CA ASP A 14 -22.20 -0.07 -8.39
C ASP A 14 -22.89 0.27 -7.07
N VAL A 15 -22.24 -0.03 -5.95
CA VAL A 15 -22.71 0.36 -4.60
C VAL A 15 -22.75 1.88 -4.47
N LEU A 16 -21.69 2.56 -4.91
CA LEU A 16 -21.62 4.03 -4.83
C LEU A 16 -22.73 4.70 -5.66
N SER A 17 -22.99 4.24 -6.87
CA SER A 17 -24.06 4.75 -7.74
C SER A 17 -25.43 4.65 -7.10
N LYS A 18 -25.69 3.57 -6.34
CA LYS A 18 -26.94 3.40 -5.62
C LYS A 18 -27.04 4.24 -4.35
N LEU A 19 -25.93 4.48 -3.69
CA LEU A 19 -25.87 5.40 -2.54
C LEU A 19 -26.10 6.85 -2.95
N PHE A 20 -25.65 7.22 -4.15
CA PHE A 20 -25.71 8.59 -4.67
C PHE A 20 -26.31 8.59 -6.08
N PRO A 21 -27.65 8.34 -6.21
CA PRO A 21 -28.28 8.15 -7.52
C PRO A 21 -28.22 9.39 -8.44
N ASP A 22 -28.08 10.57 -7.86
CA ASP A 22 -27.99 11.83 -8.61
C ASP A 22 -26.55 12.19 -8.99
N LEU A 23 -25.56 11.35 -8.65
CA LEU A 23 -24.15 11.60 -8.90
C LEU A 23 -23.62 10.71 -10.03
N ASP A 24 -23.03 11.32 -11.05
CA ASP A 24 -22.25 10.57 -12.04
C ASP A 24 -20.90 10.14 -11.44
N VAL A 25 -20.74 8.85 -11.23
CA VAL A 25 -19.53 8.21 -10.68
C VAL A 25 -18.75 7.42 -11.73
N SER A 26 -19.01 7.70 -13.02
CA SER A 26 -18.25 7.14 -14.15
C SER A 26 -16.76 7.50 -14.06
N ASN A 27 -15.95 6.84 -14.87
CA ASN A 27 -14.50 7.16 -14.96
C ASN A 27 -14.26 8.56 -15.49
N GLU A 28 -15.14 9.06 -16.34
CA GLU A 28 -15.09 10.38 -16.96
C GLU A 28 -15.41 11.48 -15.95
N ALA A 29 -16.45 11.30 -15.13
CA ALA A 29 -16.90 12.28 -14.16
C ALA A 29 -16.08 12.25 -12.86
N LEU A 30 -15.67 11.06 -12.42
CA LEU A 30 -14.88 10.85 -11.20
C LEU A 30 -13.66 9.96 -11.50
N PRO A 31 -12.62 10.49 -12.19
CA PRO A 31 -11.41 9.72 -12.50
C PRO A 31 -10.60 9.37 -11.25
N PHE A 32 -9.69 8.40 -11.37
CA PHE A 32 -8.78 8.02 -10.28
C PHE A 32 -8.04 9.25 -9.73
N MET A 33 -7.94 9.37 -8.40
CA MET A 33 -7.42 10.52 -7.64
C MET A 33 -8.28 11.79 -7.71
N ALA A 34 -9.53 11.68 -8.20
CA ALA A 34 -10.47 12.79 -8.19
C ALA A 34 -11.30 12.83 -6.89
N TYR A 35 -11.98 13.95 -6.73
CA TYR A 35 -12.84 14.26 -5.62
C TYR A 35 -14.15 14.86 -6.13
N THR A 36 -15.25 14.54 -5.45
CA THR A 36 -16.57 15.14 -5.69
C THR A 36 -17.36 15.26 -4.37
N GLU A 37 -18.45 15.97 -4.42
CA GLU A 37 -19.42 16.05 -3.31
C GLU A 37 -20.77 15.48 -3.76
N GLY A 38 -21.45 14.83 -2.84
CA GLY A 38 -22.75 14.22 -3.09
C GLY A 38 -23.69 14.38 -1.89
N ASN A 39 -24.95 14.07 -2.11
CA ASN A 39 -25.98 14.07 -1.07
C ASN A 39 -26.35 12.63 -0.72
N LEU A 40 -26.06 12.21 0.51
CA LEU A 40 -26.42 10.90 1.05
C LEU A 40 -27.71 11.04 1.85
N PHE A 41 -28.87 10.88 1.21
CA PHE A 41 -30.19 10.99 1.87
C PHE A 41 -30.34 12.27 2.71
N GLY A 42 -30.00 13.42 2.16
CA GLY A 42 -30.04 14.71 2.85
C GLY A 42 -28.74 15.10 3.58
N ILE A 43 -27.74 14.24 3.63
CA ILE A 43 -26.46 14.46 4.31
C ILE A 43 -25.38 14.76 3.28
N ASN A 44 -24.68 15.88 3.43
CA ASN A 44 -23.56 16.21 2.56
C ASN A 44 -22.40 15.25 2.79
N ALA A 45 -21.94 14.61 1.73
CA ALA A 45 -20.81 13.70 1.71
C ALA A 45 -19.70 14.17 0.77
N LYS A 46 -18.46 13.97 1.19
CA LYS A 46 -17.28 14.15 0.35
C LYS A 46 -16.79 12.79 -0.09
N ILE A 47 -16.59 12.62 -1.39
CA ILE A 47 -16.27 11.34 -2.01
C ILE A 47 -14.92 11.49 -2.72
N PHE A 48 -13.94 10.70 -2.33
CA PHE A 48 -12.62 10.66 -2.93
C PHE A 48 -12.43 9.32 -3.64
N ARG A 49 -12.11 9.33 -4.90
CA ARG A 49 -11.73 8.12 -5.62
C ARG A 49 -10.25 7.82 -5.40
N ILE A 50 -9.96 7.22 -4.28
CA ILE A 50 -8.61 6.82 -3.85
C ILE A 50 -8.66 5.42 -3.26
N SER A 51 -7.54 4.71 -3.32
CA SER A 51 -7.46 3.34 -2.83
C SER A 51 -6.20 3.11 -1.99
N PHE A 52 -6.38 2.52 -0.83
CA PHE A 52 -5.29 2.01 0.00
C PHE A 52 -5.13 0.49 -0.16
N SER A 53 -6.21 -0.20 -0.53
CA SER A 53 -6.23 -1.65 -0.75
C SER A 53 -5.70 -2.09 -2.12
N GLY A 54 -5.57 -1.14 -3.08
CA GLY A 54 -5.20 -1.46 -4.46
C GLY A 54 -6.36 -1.85 -5.37
N GLU A 55 -7.57 -1.99 -4.84
CA GLU A 55 -8.78 -2.22 -5.61
C GLU A 55 -9.41 -0.90 -6.08
N LEU A 56 -10.40 -0.97 -6.99
CA LEU A 56 -11.31 0.16 -7.21
C LEU A 56 -11.92 0.55 -5.86
N ALA A 57 -11.73 1.79 -5.44
CA ALA A 57 -12.16 2.20 -4.12
C ALA A 57 -12.54 3.67 -4.04
N TYR A 58 -13.38 3.95 -3.05
CA TYR A 58 -13.85 5.29 -2.69
C TYR A 58 -13.74 5.49 -1.19
N GLU A 59 -13.34 6.68 -0.78
CA GLU A 59 -13.46 7.11 0.60
C GLU A 59 -14.61 8.11 0.73
N ILE A 60 -15.62 7.74 1.48
CA ILE A 60 -16.81 8.55 1.72
C ILE A 60 -16.69 9.20 3.10
N ASN A 61 -16.76 10.52 3.13
CA ASN A 61 -16.59 11.31 4.34
C ASN A 61 -17.88 12.09 4.62
N VAL A 62 -18.44 11.91 5.83
CA VAL A 62 -19.59 12.65 6.33
C VAL A 62 -19.25 13.30 7.68
N ALA A 63 -20.09 14.23 8.16
CA ALA A 63 -19.98 14.71 9.54
C ALA A 63 -20.09 13.52 10.51
N SER A 64 -19.35 13.56 11.61
CA SER A 64 -19.16 12.38 12.48
C SER A 64 -20.44 11.85 13.12
N ASP A 65 -21.42 12.69 13.34
CA ASP A 65 -22.76 12.36 13.83
C ASP A 65 -23.58 11.52 12.85
N HIS A 66 -23.26 11.56 11.55
CA HIS A 66 -23.88 10.74 10.51
C HIS A 66 -23.09 9.46 10.15
N GLY A 67 -22.01 9.16 10.89
CA GLY A 67 -21.14 8.03 10.57
C GLY A 67 -21.83 6.67 10.65
N LEU A 68 -22.67 6.45 11.67
CA LEU A 68 -23.43 5.20 11.82
C LEU A 68 -24.47 5.06 10.67
N PHE A 69 -25.21 6.12 10.39
CA PHE A 69 -26.19 6.12 9.30
C PHE A 69 -25.54 5.79 7.95
N MET A 70 -24.40 6.40 7.64
CA MET A 70 -23.64 6.11 6.42
C MET A 70 -23.24 4.63 6.34
N TRP A 71 -22.73 4.08 7.45
CA TRP A 71 -22.35 2.67 7.53
C TRP A 71 -23.52 1.74 7.26
N GLU A 72 -24.63 1.95 7.95
CA GLU A 72 -25.84 1.13 7.82
C GLU A 72 -26.41 1.18 6.40
N LYS A 73 -26.48 2.37 5.80
CA LYS A 73 -26.94 2.54 4.42
C LYS A 73 -26.01 1.88 3.40
N MET A 74 -24.70 1.98 3.61
CA MET A 74 -23.72 1.31 2.74
C MET A 74 -23.87 -0.21 2.80
N ILE A 75 -24.02 -0.79 3.98
CA ILE A 75 -24.26 -2.23 4.16
C ILE A 75 -25.61 -2.65 3.56
N GLU A 76 -26.68 -1.86 3.78
CA GLU A 76 -28.01 -2.12 3.26
C GLU A 76 -27.99 -2.19 1.72
N VAL A 77 -27.51 -1.15 1.07
CA VAL A 77 -27.43 -1.03 -0.39
C VAL A 77 -26.45 -2.05 -0.99
N GLY A 78 -25.37 -2.33 -0.29
CA GLY A 78 -24.34 -3.25 -0.76
C GLY A 78 -24.72 -4.74 -0.69
N LYS A 79 -25.82 -5.12 0.01
CA LYS A 79 -26.23 -6.53 0.16
C LYS A 79 -26.39 -7.26 -1.17
N GLU A 80 -27.00 -6.63 -2.17
CA GLU A 80 -27.19 -7.24 -3.49
C GLU A 80 -25.89 -7.47 -4.25
N PHE A 81 -24.81 -6.76 -3.86
CA PHE A 81 -23.47 -6.91 -4.42
C PHE A 81 -22.56 -7.80 -3.55
N ASN A 82 -23.12 -8.44 -2.52
CA ASN A 82 -22.40 -9.24 -1.53
C ASN A 82 -21.31 -8.45 -0.78
N ILE A 83 -21.62 -7.21 -0.38
CA ILE A 83 -20.72 -6.40 0.43
C ILE A 83 -20.38 -7.11 1.74
N GLN A 84 -19.13 -7.08 2.15
CA GLN A 84 -18.67 -7.62 3.42
C GLN A 84 -17.81 -6.60 4.15
N PRO A 85 -18.02 -6.42 5.47
CA PRO A 85 -17.06 -5.66 6.27
C PRO A 85 -15.73 -6.41 6.32
N TYR A 86 -14.62 -5.67 6.24
CA TYR A 86 -13.28 -6.22 6.44
C TYR A 86 -12.49 -5.35 7.42
N GLY A 87 -11.60 -5.98 8.18
CA GLY A 87 -10.84 -5.31 9.22
C GLY A 87 -9.49 -4.78 8.74
N THR A 88 -8.76 -4.15 9.68
CA THR A 88 -7.44 -3.55 9.42
C THR A 88 -6.37 -4.56 9.04
N GLU A 89 -6.48 -5.80 9.49
CA GLU A 89 -5.53 -6.86 9.14
C GLU A 89 -5.65 -7.25 7.65
N ALA A 90 -6.88 -7.46 7.17
CA ALA A 90 -7.12 -7.68 5.74
C ALA A 90 -6.68 -6.47 4.89
N LEU A 91 -6.97 -5.25 5.35
CA LEU A 91 -6.49 -4.04 4.69
C LEU A 91 -4.96 -3.99 4.64
N SER A 92 -4.28 -4.41 5.71
CA SER A 92 -2.82 -4.49 5.75
C SER A 92 -2.28 -5.50 4.74
N THR A 93 -2.87 -6.67 4.61
CA THR A 93 -2.51 -7.66 3.59
C THR A 93 -2.62 -7.06 2.18
N LEU A 94 -3.76 -6.49 1.86
CA LEU A 94 -4.03 -5.89 0.54
C LEU A 94 -3.03 -4.77 0.20
N ARG A 95 -2.73 -3.86 1.14
CA ARG A 95 -1.77 -2.78 0.91
C ARG A 95 -0.34 -3.30 0.69
N ILE A 96 0.04 -4.39 1.38
CA ILE A 96 1.37 -5.02 1.22
C ILE A 96 1.50 -5.62 -0.17
N GLU A 97 0.49 -6.36 -0.64
CA GLU A 97 0.46 -6.94 -1.99
C GLU A 97 0.63 -5.89 -3.09
N MET A 98 0.05 -4.72 -2.89
CA MET A 98 0.15 -3.58 -3.81
C MET A 98 1.44 -2.76 -3.68
N GLY A 99 2.27 -3.06 -2.70
CA GLY A 99 3.48 -2.26 -2.44
C GLY A 99 3.19 -0.88 -1.84
N HIS A 100 1.99 -0.68 -1.30
CA HIS A 100 1.62 0.57 -0.65
C HIS A 100 2.35 0.73 0.68
N VAL A 101 3.06 1.84 0.83
CA VAL A 101 3.85 2.13 2.03
C VAL A 101 2.97 2.61 3.19
N ALA A 102 3.34 2.21 4.39
CA ALA A 102 2.69 2.61 5.63
C ALA A 102 3.76 2.92 6.71
N GLY A 103 3.37 3.04 7.96
CA GLY A 103 4.27 3.38 9.07
C GLY A 103 5.61 2.62 9.09
N PRO A 104 5.65 1.29 8.91
CA PRO A 104 6.89 0.53 8.91
C PRO A 104 7.90 0.90 7.82
N GLU A 105 7.44 1.39 6.67
CA GLU A 105 8.28 1.82 5.55
C GLU A 105 8.65 3.31 5.62
N LEU A 106 7.96 4.09 6.45
CA LEU A 106 8.09 5.55 6.53
C LEU A 106 8.68 5.94 7.88
N ASP A 107 9.94 6.31 7.89
CA ASP A 107 10.61 6.90 9.05
C ASP A 107 11.22 8.26 8.71
N GLY A 108 11.82 8.94 9.69
CA GLY A 108 12.42 10.27 9.50
C GLY A 108 13.62 10.31 8.54
N ARG A 109 14.09 9.17 8.03
CA ARG A 109 15.20 9.03 7.08
C ARG A 109 14.73 8.76 5.66
N THR A 110 13.46 8.38 5.49
CA THR A 110 12.86 8.01 4.21
C THR A 110 12.55 9.24 3.38
N ILE A 111 12.93 9.21 2.11
CA ILE A 111 12.54 10.21 1.11
C ILE A 111 11.66 9.56 0.04
N PRO A 112 10.89 10.33 -0.75
CA PRO A 112 9.96 9.75 -1.74
C PRO A 112 10.58 8.74 -2.70
N SER A 113 11.82 8.98 -3.16
CA SER A 113 12.51 8.06 -4.06
C SER A 113 12.92 6.73 -3.41
N ASP A 114 12.98 6.64 -2.09
CA ASP A 114 13.32 5.40 -1.37
C ASP A 114 12.14 4.41 -1.40
N VAL A 115 10.93 4.93 -1.52
CA VAL A 115 9.69 4.16 -1.50
C VAL A 115 8.90 4.23 -2.82
N SER A 116 9.59 4.50 -3.92
CA SER A 116 9.02 4.55 -5.29
C SER A 116 7.93 5.60 -5.49
N LEU A 117 7.97 6.69 -4.72
CA LEU A 117 7.04 7.82 -4.80
C LEU A 117 7.68 9.07 -5.45
N GLU A 118 8.79 8.93 -6.16
CA GLU A 118 9.46 10.04 -6.85
C GLU A 118 8.57 10.74 -7.88
N GLY A 119 7.60 10.03 -8.44
CA GLY A 119 6.62 10.59 -9.38
C GLY A 119 5.69 11.64 -8.76
N LEU A 120 5.51 11.62 -7.43
CA LEU A 120 4.71 12.60 -6.71
C LEU A 120 5.46 13.91 -6.44
N VAL A 121 6.80 13.92 -6.61
CA VAL A 121 7.63 15.09 -6.36
C VAL A 121 7.54 16.06 -7.53
N SER A 122 6.91 17.20 -7.33
CA SER A 122 6.72 18.20 -8.38
C SER A 122 8.05 18.78 -8.86
N LYS A 123 8.27 18.73 -10.18
CA LYS A 123 9.39 19.41 -10.83
C LYS A 123 9.10 20.91 -11.08
N LYS A 124 7.81 21.27 -11.18
CA LYS A 124 7.37 22.63 -11.59
C LYS A 124 7.05 23.52 -10.40
N LYS A 125 6.46 22.98 -9.34
CA LYS A 125 6.06 23.77 -8.16
C LYS A 125 7.20 23.87 -7.17
N ASP A 126 7.21 24.98 -6.42
CA ASP A 126 8.04 25.07 -5.21
C ASP A 126 7.28 24.46 -4.01
N PHE A 127 8.01 23.87 -3.07
CA PHE A 127 7.44 23.22 -1.88
C PHE A 127 8.48 23.12 -0.75
N ILE A 128 8.00 22.99 0.48
CA ILE A 128 8.85 22.79 1.65
C ILE A 128 9.61 21.48 1.51
N GLY A 129 10.93 21.52 1.62
CA GLY A 129 11.81 20.36 1.48
C GLY A 129 12.42 20.15 0.10
N LYS A 130 12.02 20.91 -0.96
CA LYS A 130 12.57 20.79 -2.31
C LYS A 130 14.10 20.90 -2.34
N ARG A 131 14.64 21.93 -1.62
CA ARG A 131 16.11 22.10 -1.49
C ARG A 131 16.79 20.94 -0.77
N SER A 132 16.11 20.36 0.24
CA SER A 132 16.66 19.20 0.99
C SER A 132 16.81 17.99 0.09
N LEU A 133 15.89 17.74 -0.84
CA LEU A 133 15.97 16.63 -1.79
C LEU A 133 17.14 16.77 -2.79
N GLN A 134 17.73 17.94 -2.91
CA GLN A 134 18.90 18.18 -3.77
C GLN A 134 20.25 17.86 -3.10
N LYS A 135 20.24 17.57 -1.78
CA LYS A 135 21.47 17.18 -1.06
C LYS A 135 22.07 15.90 -1.63
N GLU A 136 23.39 15.86 -1.72
CA GLU A 136 24.14 14.70 -2.23
C GLU A 136 23.75 13.40 -1.54
N ALA A 137 23.63 13.42 -0.20
CA ALA A 137 23.24 12.25 0.59
C ALA A 137 21.88 11.64 0.19
N PHE A 138 20.99 12.41 -0.44
CA PHE A 138 19.69 11.93 -0.92
C PHE A 138 19.73 11.47 -2.39
N ASN A 139 20.84 11.71 -3.08
CA ASN A 139 21.02 11.38 -4.49
C ASN A 139 22.09 10.32 -4.70
N MET A 140 22.58 9.68 -3.63
CA MET A 140 23.53 8.58 -3.71
C MET A 140 22.90 7.35 -4.39
N ASN A 141 23.64 6.70 -5.27
CA ASN A 141 23.15 5.54 -6.03
C ASN A 141 22.83 4.33 -5.15
N ASP A 142 23.54 4.19 -4.01
CA ASP A 142 23.43 3.07 -3.09
C ASP A 142 22.38 3.27 -1.96
N ARG A 143 21.52 4.27 -2.10
CA ARG A 143 20.43 4.49 -1.13
C ARG A 143 19.51 3.27 -1.03
N GLN A 144 18.93 3.14 0.15
CA GLN A 144 17.90 2.13 0.39
C GLN A 144 16.69 2.39 -0.50
N LYS A 145 16.10 1.32 -1.03
CA LYS A 145 14.90 1.33 -1.85
C LYS A 145 13.95 0.24 -1.39
N ILE A 146 12.66 0.53 -1.51
CA ILE A 146 11.63 -0.47 -1.26
C ILE A 146 11.69 -1.54 -2.36
N VAL A 147 11.56 -2.80 -1.93
CA VAL A 147 11.48 -3.98 -2.79
C VAL A 147 10.47 -4.97 -2.21
N GLY A 148 10.05 -5.92 -3.02
CA GLY A 148 9.33 -7.11 -2.59
C GLY A 148 10.29 -8.27 -2.32
N LEU A 149 9.87 -9.18 -1.45
CA LEU A 149 10.58 -10.42 -1.17
C LEU A 149 9.61 -11.60 -1.22
N VAL A 150 10.03 -12.66 -1.89
CA VAL A 150 9.32 -13.94 -1.89
C VAL A 150 10.27 -15.03 -1.40
N PRO A 151 9.90 -15.89 -0.44
CA PRO A 151 10.72 -16.99 -0.02
C PRO A 151 10.85 -18.03 -1.15
N LEU A 152 12.04 -18.58 -1.36
CA LEU A 152 12.27 -19.52 -2.47
C LEU A 152 11.42 -20.81 -2.34
N ASP A 153 11.11 -21.22 -1.13
CA ASP A 153 10.25 -22.40 -0.86
C ASP A 153 8.75 -22.06 -1.03
N LYS A 154 8.39 -20.80 -1.21
CA LYS A 154 7.01 -20.27 -1.32
C LYS A 154 6.08 -20.63 -0.16
N LYS A 155 6.64 -20.98 0.99
CA LYS A 155 5.90 -21.46 2.16
C LYS A 155 6.31 -20.76 3.45
N SER A 156 7.60 -20.47 3.61
CA SER A 156 8.13 -19.89 4.86
C SER A 156 7.68 -18.47 5.05
N SER A 157 6.98 -18.18 6.13
CA SER A 157 6.65 -16.79 6.51
C SER A 157 7.90 -16.06 6.94
N ILE A 158 8.16 -14.90 6.33
CA ILE A 158 9.32 -14.06 6.63
C ILE A 158 8.97 -13.15 7.81
N PRO A 159 9.66 -13.25 8.96
CA PRO A 159 9.35 -12.40 10.10
C PRO A 159 9.68 -10.92 9.81
N GLU A 160 8.78 -10.02 10.19
CA GLU A 160 9.05 -8.59 10.17
C GLU A 160 10.26 -8.26 11.05
N GLY A 161 11.03 -7.25 10.64
CA GLY A 161 12.29 -6.89 11.30
C GLY A 161 13.48 -7.79 10.97
N SER A 162 13.29 -8.86 10.17
CA SER A 162 14.41 -9.70 9.73
C SER A 162 15.44 -8.88 8.99
N HIS A 163 16.73 -9.13 9.27
CA HIS A 163 17.83 -8.50 8.57
C HIS A 163 18.07 -9.20 7.23
N LEU A 164 18.32 -8.42 6.19
CA LEU A 164 18.65 -8.94 4.87
C LEU A 164 20.16 -8.96 4.69
N VAL A 165 20.71 -10.14 4.40
CA VAL A 165 22.15 -10.40 4.29
C VAL A 165 22.44 -11.29 3.08
N ILE A 166 23.69 -11.20 2.57
CA ILE A 166 24.16 -12.05 1.47
C ILE A 166 24.51 -13.45 2.00
N ASP A 167 25.15 -13.53 3.17
CA ASP A 167 25.56 -14.80 3.79
C ASP A 167 24.91 -14.94 5.18
N LYS A 168 24.11 -15.99 5.34
CA LYS A 168 23.43 -16.30 6.62
C LYS A 168 24.37 -16.63 7.77
N ASN A 169 25.63 -17.02 7.47
CA ASN A 169 26.62 -17.40 8.46
C ASN A 169 27.55 -16.22 8.84
N SER A 170 27.31 -15.02 8.30
CA SER A 170 28.12 -13.85 8.64
C SER A 170 28.11 -13.59 10.14
N LYS A 171 29.31 -13.41 10.73
CA LYS A 171 29.42 -13.07 12.16
C LYS A 171 28.93 -11.66 12.45
N LEU A 172 28.41 -11.44 13.65
CA LEU A 172 28.04 -10.10 14.10
C LEU A 172 29.30 -9.21 14.32
N PRO A 173 29.23 -7.90 14.00
CA PRO A 173 28.09 -7.22 13.38
C PRO A 173 27.90 -7.62 11.92
N ASN A 174 26.79 -8.26 11.61
CA ASN A 174 26.49 -8.71 10.26
C ASN A 174 26.25 -7.48 9.34
N PRO A 175 26.93 -7.39 8.18
CA PRO A 175 26.71 -6.31 7.22
C PRO A 175 25.33 -6.46 6.57
N LYS A 176 24.33 -5.95 7.24
CA LYS A 176 22.95 -5.96 6.72
C LYS A 176 22.82 -5.02 5.53
N LEU A 177 22.19 -5.51 4.47
CA LEU A 177 21.82 -4.71 3.32
C LEU A 177 20.50 -3.95 3.54
N GLY A 178 19.66 -4.43 4.48
CA GLY A 178 18.37 -3.87 4.75
C GLY A 178 17.59 -4.67 5.78
N HIS A 179 16.28 -4.46 5.80
CA HIS A 179 15.39 -5.17 6.70
C HIS A 179 14.00 -5.36 6.08
N VAL A 180 13.29 -6.36 6.56
CA VAL A 180 11.88 -6.62 6.24
C VAL A 180 11.02 -5.65 7.04
N SER A 181 10.20 -4.86 6.36
CA SER A 181 9.33 -3.87 6.99
C SER A 181 7.92 -4.39 7.27
N SER A 182 7.36 -5.13 6.33
CA SER A 182 6.00 -5.67 6.43
C SER A 182 5.91 -7.03 5.77
N SER A 183 5.07 -7.92 6.29
CA SER A 183 4.91 -9.28 5.77
C SER A 183 3.43 -9.68 5.74
N CYS A 184 3.03 -10.44 4.72
CA CYS A 184 1.70 -11.01 4.62
C CYS A 184 1.71 -12.37 3.93
N TRP A 185 0.59 -13.06 4.00
CA TRP A 185 0.26 -14.13 3.07
C TRP A 185 -0.50 -13.53 1.89
N SER A 186 0.07 -13.56 0.70
CA SER A 186 -0.63 -13.12 -0.50
C SER A 186 -1.70 -14.14 -0.86
N VAL A 187 -2.96 -13.70 -0.80
CA VAL A 187 -4.10 -14.54 -1.19
C VAL A 187 -4.14 -14.73 -2.70
N GLU A 188 -3.83 -13.68 -3.45
CA GLU A 188 -3.81 -13.70 -4.91
C GLU A 188 -2.78 -14.70 -5.47
N ASN A 189 -1.56 -14.68 -4.90
CA ASN A 189 -0.45 -15.52 -5.37
C ASN A 189 -0.28 -16.82 -4.55
N ASN A 190 -1.08 -17.00 -3.50
CA ASN A 190 -1.08 -18.17 -2.63
C ASN A 190 0.32 -18.51 -2.07
N ASN A 191 1.05 -17.48 -1.62
CA ASN A 191 2.36 -17.63 -0.98
C ASN A 191 2.70 -16.43 -0.07
N PRO A 192 3.71 -16.55 0.81
CA PRO A 192 4.19 -15.43 1.59
C PRO A 192 4.83 -14.35 0.69
N PHE A 193 4.57 -13.11 1.06
CA PHE A 193 5.17 -11.92 0.43
C PHE A 193 5.53 -10.90 1.50
N SER A 194 6.61 -10.16 1.28
CA SER A 194 7.05 -9.12 2.21
C SER A 194 7.55 -7.88 1.48
N LEU A 195 7.35 -6.72 2.10
CA LEU A 195 8.03 -5.50 1.74
C LEU A 195 9.31 -5.36 2.55
N ALA A 196 10.34 -4.83 1.93
CA ALA A 196 11.63 -4.60 2.57
C ALA A 196 12.27 -3.31 2.05
N ILE A 197 13.09 -2.71 2.90
CA ILE A 197 13.94 -1.59 2.55
C ILE A 197 15.36 -2.11 2.40
N VAL A 198 15.90 -2.05 1.18
CA VAL A 198 17.20 -2.68 0.82
C VAL A 198 18.13 -1.67 0.18
N LYS A 199 19.41 -1.65 0.62
CA LYS A 199 20.47 -0.86 0.01
C LYS A 199 20.58 -1.22 -1.47
N ASP A 200 20.59 -0.21 -2.34
CA ASP A 200 20.62 -0.37 -3.80
C ASP A 200 19.50 -1.29 -4.34
N GLY A 201 18.33 -1.27 -3.71
CA GLY A 201 17.27 -2.26 -3.91
C GLY A 201 16.83 -2.46 -5.36
N LYS A 202 16.80 -1.39 -6.19
CA LYS A 202 16.43 -1.52 -7.61
C LYS A 202 17.39 -2.45 -8.39
N ASN A 203 18.69 -2.42 -8.08
CA ASN A 203 19.72 -3.28 -8.69
C ASN A 203 19.79 -4.66 -8.02
N MET A 204 19.03 -4.87 -6.95
CA MET A 204 18.93 -6.16 -6.26
C MET A 204 17.80 -7.05 -6.81
N ILE A 205 16.90 -6.52 -7.64
CA ILE A 205 15.81 -7.30 -8.23
C ILE A 205 16.37 -8.51 -9.00
N GLY A 206 15.80 -9.69 -8.76
CA GLY A 206 16.25 -10.98 -9.30
C GLY A 206 17.38 -11.64 -8.51
N LYS A 207 17.97 -10.96 -7.51
CA LYS A 207 19.01 -11.54 -6.66
C LYS A 207 18.42 -12.26 -5.46
N LYS A 208 19.19 -13.19 -4.91
CA LYS A 208 18.86 -13.94 -3.71
C LYS A 208 19.55 -13.35 -2.48
N LEU A 209 18.83 -13.31 -1.38
CA LEU A 209 19.29 -12.88 -0.07
C LEU A 209 18.82 -13.86 0.99
N PHE A 210 19.33 -13.70 2.21
CA PHE A 210 18.79 -14.37 3.40
C PHE A 210 18.10 -13.34 4.29
N ALA A 211 16.84 -13.61 4.64
CA ALA A 211 16.10 -12.91 5.68
C ALA A 211 16.39 -13.63 7.01
N VAL A 212 17.22 -13.01 7.84
CA VAL A 212 17.68 -13.59 9.11
C VAL A 212 16.97 -12.92 10.27
N SER A 213 16.28 -13.69 11.08
CA SER A 213 15.66 -13.24 12.33
C SER A 213 16.30 -13.94 13.53
N PRO A 214 17.21 -13.27 14.26
CA PRO A 214 17.80 -13.85 15.47
C PRO A 214 16.75 -14.15 16.54
N LEU A 215 15.72 -13.32 16.67
CA LEU A 215 14.65 -13.51 17.66
C LEU A 215 13.80 -14.78 17.39
N LYS A 216 13.62 -15.14 16.13
CA LYS A 216 12.87 -16.33 15.71
C LYS A 216 13.80 -17.52 15.39
N ASN A 217 15.11 -17.30 15.47
CA ASN A 217 16.14 -18.27 15.08
C ASN A 217 15.89 -18.85 13.68
N THR A 218 15.58 -17.96 12.71
CA THR A 218 15.30 -18.34 11.32
C THR A 218 16.25 -17.64 10.34
N ALA A 219 16.56 -18.33 9.23
CA ALA A 219 17.28 -17.80 8.09
C ALA A 219 16.62 -18.32 6.82
N ILE A 220 15.81 -17.49 6.18
CA ILE A 220 14.98 -17.85 5.03
C ILE A 220 15.64 -17.29 3.77
N GLU A 221 15.87 -18.14 2.79
CA GLU A 221 16.36 -17.70 1.48
C GLU A 221 15.22 -17.07 0.70
N VAL A 222 15.43 -15.86 0.20
CA VAL A 222 14.42 -15.04 -0.47
C VAL A 222 14.93 -14.54 -1.81
N GLU A 223 14.02 -14.37 -2.76
CA GLU A 223 14.27 -13.63 -3.99
C GLU A 223 13.77 -12.20 -3.85
N VAL A 224 14.58 -11.25 -4.31
CA VAL A 224 14.20 -9.83 -4.37
C VAL A 224 13.43 -9.59 -5.64
N ILE A 225 12.23 -9.06 -5.51
CA ILE A 225 11.33 -8.75 -6.62
C ILE A 225 10.80 -7.31 -6.52
N SER A 226 9.95 -6.91 -7.46
CA SER A 226 9.23 -5.64 -7.37
C SER A 226 8.41 -5.56 -6.07
N SER A 227 8.34 -4.37 -5.47
CA SER A 227 7.46 -4.10 -4.32
C SER A 227 5.98 -4.22 -4.66
N HIS A 228 5.61 -4.06 -5.92
CA HIS A 228 4.24 -4.27 -6.40
C HIS A 228 4.11 -5.75 -6.80
N TYR A 229 3.45 -6.55 -5.96
CA TYR A 229 3.28 -7.98 -6.17
C TYR A 229 2.00 -8.33 -6.93
N VAL A 230 0.99 -7.49 -6.80
CA VAL A 230 -0.30 -7.59 -7.48
C VAL A 230 -0.54 -6.30 -8.25
N ASP A 231 -1.19 -6.38 -9.42
CA ASP A 231 -1.61 -5.26 -10.26
C ASP A 231 -0.50 -4.21 -10.53
N HIS A 232 0.64 -4.64 -11.05
CA HIS A 232 1.82 -3.80 -11.33
C HIS A 232 1.50 -2.51 -12.13
N GLU A 233 0.48 -2.56 -12.98
CA GLU A 233 0.09 -1.43 -13.84
C GLU A 233 -0.99 -0.54 -13.21
N GLY A 234 -1.53 -0.93 -12.04
CA GLY A 234 -2.60 -0.21 -11.36
C GLY A 234 -3.89 -0.16 -12.17
N LYS A 235 -4.24 -1.26 -12.87
CA LYS A 235 -5.47 -1.37 -13.67
C LYS A 235 -6.70 -1.41 -12.77
N ARG A 236 -6.63 -2.10 -11.64
CA ARG A 236 -7.77 -2.24 -10.71
C ARG A 236 -8.20 -0.88 -10.14
N VAL A 237 -7.26 -0.07 -9.70
CA VAL A 237 -7.58 1.25 -9.14
C VAL A 237 -8.12 2.23 -10.17
N ARG A 238 -7.87 1.98 -11.46
CA ARG A 238 -8.30 2.82 -12.59
C ARG A 238 -9.50 2.29 -13.34
N SER A 239 -9.97 1.09 -13.00
CA SER A 239 -11.13 0.46 -13.63
C SER A 239 -12.44 1.23 -13.46
#